data_2aaf79c95ebbc60175c6ad22c7c562b3
#
_entry.id   2aaf79c95ebbc60175c6ad22c7c562b3
#
_cell.length_a   1.000
_cell.length_b   1.000
_cell.length_c   1.000
_cell.angle_alpha   90.00
_cell.angle_beta   90.00
_cell.angle_gamma   90.00
#
_symmetry.space_group_name_H-M   'P 1'
#
loop_
_entity.id
_entity.type
_entity.pdbx_description
1 polymer ?
#
loop_
_entity_poly.entity_id
_entity_poly.type
_entity_poly.pdbx_seq_one_letter_code
_entity_poly.pdbx_strand_id
1 'polypeptide(L)'
;MRLKYSTTDPIQTKIDSLPRVPLLLAYRDHVHETIGLVDSGATVNVLPFELGIKVGAIWNDEKAVISLTGNLANFPAIPLLLDVTVGKYPPVKLAFAWVKNNQVPLILGQTNFFMEFDVCFYRSLLEFEIKPG
;
A
#
# COMPACT_ATOMS: atom_id res chain seq x y z
N MET A 1 -2.58 14.27 -9.68
CA MET A 1 -1.16 13.88 -9.85
C MET A 1 -1.09 12.75 -10.86
N ARG A 2 -0.30 12.93 -11.89
CA ARG A 2 -0.14 11.94 -12.95
C ARG A 2 1.19 11.23 -12.80
N LEU A 3 1.17 9.89 -12.87
CA LEU A 3 2.33 9.04 -12.63
C LEU A 3 2.45 8.01 -13.74
N LYS A 4 3.68 7.57 -13.99
CA LYS A 4 3.95 6.45 -14.90
C LYS A 4 3.94 5.14 -14.13
N TYR A 5 3.51 4.07 -14.80
CA TYR A 5 3.74 2.72 -14.29
C TYR A 5 5.24 2.50 -14.16
N SER A 6 5.62 1.66 -13.24
CA SER A 6 7.03 1.37 -12.97
C SER A 6 7.27 -0.12 -12.80
N THR A 7 8.52 -0.51 -12.96
CA THR A 7 8.97 -1.87 -12.71
C THR A 7 10.05 -1.85 -11.63
N THR A 8 10.17 -2.95 -10.90
CA THR A 8 11.22 -3.12 -9.89
C THR A 8 12.52 -3.64 -10.48
N ASP A 9 12.48 -4.14 -11.72
CA ASP A 9 13.64 -4.66 -12.44
C ASP A 9 13.85 -3.84 -13.72
N PRO A 10 15.01 -3.18 -13.91
CA PRO A 10 15.25 -2.33 -15.07
C PRO A 10 15.27 -3.08 -16.40
N ILE A 11 15.40 -4.40 -16.40
CA ILE A 11 15.36 -5.20 -17.63
C ILE A 11 13.95 -5.74 -17.95
N GLN A 12 12.96 -5.49 -17.07
CA GLN A 12 11.58 -5.90 -17.34
C GLN A 12 10.95 -5.08 -18.45
N THR A 13 9.97 -5.70 -19.10
CA THR A 13 9.24 -5.13 -20.22
C THR A 13 8.02 -4.35 -19.75
N LYS A 14 7.26 -3.76 -20.70
CA LYS A 14 5.98 -3.10 -20.42
C LYS A 14 4.97 -4.02 -19.71
N ILE A 15 5.06 -5.34 -19.95
CA ILE A 15 4.14 -6.31 -19.34
C ILE A 15 4.27 -6.32 -17.83
N ASP A 16 5.48 -6.10 -17.31
CA ASP A 16 5.78 -6.15 -15.88
C ASP A 16 5.64 -4.80 -15.18
N SER A 17 5.26 -3.75 -15.91
CA SER A 17 5.04 -2.42 -15.33
C SER A 17 3.70 -2.37 -14.62
N LEU A 18 3.68 -1.80 -13.40
CA LEU A 18 2.51 -1.71 -12.53
C LEU A 18 2.35 -0.29 -11.97
N PRO A 19 1.11 0.07 -11.57
CA PRO A 19 0.84 1.38 -11.00
C PRO A 19 1.32 1.47 -9.56
N ARG A 20 2.55 1.93 -9.38
CA ARG A 20 3.16 2.15 -8.07
C ARG A 20 3.25 3.63 -7.76
N VAL A 21 2.94 3.99 -6.52
CA VAL A 21 2.95 5.37 -6.07
C VAL A 21 3.91 5.56 -4.89
N PRO A 22 4.80 6.56 -4.94
CA PRO A 22 5.62 6.92 -3.78
C PRO A 22 4.74 7.48 -2.66
N LEU A 23 5.01 7.07 -1.43
CA LEU A 23 4.25 7.43 -0.24
C LEU A 23 5.17 7.78 0.91
N LEU A 24 4.65 8.61 1.82
CA LEU A 24 5.19 8.73 3.17
C LEU A 24 4.24 8.03 4.13
N LEU A 25 4.75 7.10 4.91
CA LEU A 25 4.02 6.47 5.99
C LEU A 25 4.48 7.09 7.30
N ALA A 26 3.53 7.47 8.16
CA ALA A 26 3.85 8.01 9.47
C ALA A 26 3.09 7.25 10.55
N TYR A 27 3.80 6.87 11.60
CA TYR A 27 3.26 6.22 12.78
C TYR A 27 3.90 6.84 14.01
N ARG A 28 3.08 7.54 14.82
CA ARG A 28 3.59 8.33 15.95
C ARG A 28 4.68 9.31 15.46
N ASP A 29 5.90 9.18 15.96
CA ASP A 29 7.01 10.09 15.63
C ASP A 29 7.90 9.61 14.48
N HIS A 30 7.54 8.47 13.86
CA HIS A 30 8.34 7.87 12.80
C HIS A 30 7.72 8.12 11.43
N VAL A 31 8.53 8.51 10.47
CA VAL A 31 8.15 8.70 9.07
C VAL A 31 9.05 7.84 8.20
N HIS A 32 8.46 7.16 7.22
CA HIS A 32 9.20 6.28 6.32
C HIS A 32 8.71 6.45 4.89
N GLU A 33 9.63 6.71 3.97
CA GLU A 33 9.34 6.76 2.54
C GLU A 33 9.26 5.34 1.99
N THR A 34 8.25 5.08 1.15
CA THR A 34 8.09 3.78 0.52
C THR A 34 7.30 3.91 -0.77
N ILE A 35 7.03 2.78 -1.41
CA ILE A 35 6.27 2.70 -2.66
C ILE A 35 5.13 1.72 -2.44
N GLY A 36 3.91 2.13 -2.80
CA GLY A 36 2.73 1.28 -2.73
C GLY A 36 2.22 0.88 -4.10
N LEU A 37 1.69 -0.33 -4.20
CA LEU A 37 1.02 -0.83 -5.40
C LEU A 37 -0.46 -0.47 -5.32
N VAL A 38 -0.94 0.32 -6.28
CA VAL A 38 -2.36 0.66 -6.38
C VAL A 38 -3.09 -0.51 -7.03
N ASP A 39 -3.90 -1.22 -6.24
CA ASP A 39 -4.52 -2.48 -6.66
C ASP A 39 -6.04 -2.43 -6.48
N SER A 40 -6.75 -2.18 -7.56
CA SER A 40 -8.23 -2.13 -7.55
C SER A 40 -8.86 -3.49 -7.27
N GLY A 41 -8.11 -4.57 -7.42
CA GLY A 41 -8.58 -5.93 -7.11
C GLY A 41 -8.42 -6.32 -5.64
N ALA A 42 -7.68 -5.54 -4.85
CA ALA A 42 -7.51 -5.81 -3.42
C ALA A 42 -8.65 -5.17 -2.63
N THR A 43 -9.21 -5.90 -1.65
CA THR A 43 -10.29 -5.40 -0.82
C THR A 43 -9.80 -4.48 0.29
N VAL A 44 -8.58 -4.69 0.78
CA VAL A 44 -7.99 -3.93 1.89
C VAL A 44 -6.57 -3.52 1.56
N ASN A 45 -6.07 -2.52 2.29
CA ASN A 45 -4.65 -2.18 2.23
C ASN A 45 -3.85 -3.23 2.99
N VAL A 46 -2.71 -3.62 2.43
CA VAL A 46 -1.83 -4.63 3.05
C VAL A 46 -0.45 -4.04 3.28
N LEU A 47 0.04 -4.17 4.51
CA LEU A 47 1.36 -3.68 4.91
C LEU A 47 2.28 -4.87 5.15
N PRO A 48 3.40 -4.99 4.42
CA PRO A 48 4.36 -6.06 4.69
C PRO A 48 5.01 -5.87 6.07
N PHE A 49 5.45 -6.98 6.66
CA PHE A 49 5.90 -7.02 8.05
C PHE A 49 7.01 -6.00 8.35
N GLU A 50 8.06 -5.97 7.52
CA GLU A 50 9.19 -5.09 7.77
C GLU A 50 8.84 -3.60 7.71
N LEU A 51 7.88 -3.21 6.90
CA LEU A 51 7.46 -1.79 6.85
C LEU A 51 6.80 -1.37 8.16
N GLY A 52 5.99 -2.23 8.77
CA GLY A 52 5.42 -1.96 10.08
C GLY A 52 6.49 -1.78 11.14
N ILE A 53 7.51 -2.63 11.12
CA ILE A 53 8.65 -2.52 12.03
C ILE A 53 9.41 -1.21 11.79
N LYS A 54 9.66 -0.85 10.53
CA LYS A 54 10.39 0.37 10.18
C LYS A 54 9.69 1.65 10.63
N VAL A 55 8.36 1.68 10.63
CA VAL A 55 7.61 2.83 11.14
C VAL A 55 7.43 2.81 12.65
N GLY A 56 8.00 1.81 13.34
CA GLY A 56 8.01 1.76 14.80
C GLY A 56 6.85 1.02 15.44
N ALA A 57 6.03 0.31 14.66
CA ALA A 57 4.96 -0.51 15.20
C ALA A 57 5.53 -1.76 15.88
N ILE A 58 4.83 -2.24 16.90
CA ILE A 58 5.24 -3.42 17.66
C ILE A 58 4.26 -4.55 17.36
N TRP A 59 4.79 -5.69 16.92
CA TRP A 59 3.97 -6.86 16.65
C TRP A 59 3.56 -7.57 17.93
N ASN A 60 2.28 -7.90 18.03
CA ASN A 60 1.72 -8.70 19.13
C ASN A 60 0.79 -9.74 18.53
N ASP A 61 1.15 -11.02 18.63
CA ASP A 61 0.37 -12.12 18.06
C ASP A 61 -1.08 -12.16 18.56
N GLU A 62 -1.32 -11.68 19.78
CA GLU A 62 -2.69 -11.64 20.35
C GLU A 62 -3.61 -10.67 19.60
N LYS A 63 -3.06 -9.73 18.86
CA LYS A 63 -3.81 -8.75 18.08
C LYS A 63 -4.01 -9.18 16.62
N ALA A 64 -3.54 -10.36 16.25
CA ALA A 64 -3.63 -10.88 14.87
C ALA A 64 -5.03 -11.44 14.62
N VAL A 65 -6.01 -10.54 14.47
CA VAL A 65 -7.43 -10.86 14.37
C VAL A 65 -7.99 -10.77 12.95
N ILE A 66 -7.18 -10.32 11.99
CA ILE A 66 -7.61 -10.18 10.60
C ILE A 66 -7.34 -11.48 9.86
N SER A 67 -8.38 -11.97 9.15
CA SER A 67 -8.26 -13.09 8.22
C SER A 67 -8.23 -12.55 6.79
N LEU A 68 -7.16 -12.84 6.06
CA LEU A 68 -7.01 -12.46 4.67
C LEU A 68 -7.40 -13.62 3.77
N THR A 69 -7.55 -13.36 2.47
CA THR A 69 -7.91 -14.36 1.46
C THR A 69 -6.76 -14.58 0.49
N GLY A 70 -6.91 -15.58 -0.38
CA GLY A 70 -5.92 -15.89 -1.40
C GLY A 70 -4.59 -16.33 -0.82
N ASN A 71 -3.50 -15.83 -1.36
CA ASN A 71 -2.15 -16.24 -0.98
C ASN A 71 -1.77 -15.81 0.45
N LEU A 72 -2.52 -14.91 1.06
CA LEU A 72 -2.25 -14.41 2.41
C LEU A 72 -3.13 -15.05 3.48
N ALA A 73 -4.00 -16.02 3.13
CA ALA A 73 -4.99 -16.59 4.02
C ALA A 73 -4.40 -17.26 5.27
N ASN A 74 -3.16 -17.76 5.17
CA ASN A 74 -2.50 -18.48 6.27
C ASN A 74 -1.54 -17.60 7.08
N PHE A 75 -1.46 -16.31 6.79
CA PHE A 75 -0.57 -15.40 7.50
C PHE A 75 -1.36 -14.56 8.50
N PRO A 76 -0.88 -14.47 9.76
CA PRO A 76 -1.54 -13.59 10.73
C PRO A 76 -1.42 -12.13 10.32
N ALA A 77 -2.45 -11.34 10.60
CA ALA A 77 -2.45 -9.93 10.29
C ALA A 77 -3.08 -9.11 11.44
N ILE A 78 -2.50 -7.95 11.69
CA ILE A 78 -2.91 -7.02 12.74
C ILE A 78 -3.47 -5.76 12.06
N PRO A 79 -4.62 -5.21 12.54
CA PRO A 79 -5.06 -3.90 12.06
C PRO A 79 -4.10 -2.81 12.54
N LEU A 80 -3.65 -1.95 11.62
CA LEU A 80 -2.73 -0.86 11.95
C LEU A 80 -3.16 0.40 11.21
N LEU A 81 -3.30 1.51 11.95
CA LEU A 81 -3.62 2.82 11.38
C LEU A 81 -2.34 3.62 11.18
N LEU A 82 -2.15 4.12 9.98
CA LEU A 82 -1.02 4.96 9.62
C LEU A 82 -1.51 6.25 8.97
N ASP A 83 -0.76 7.32 9.14
CA ASP A 83 -0.94 8.53 8.34
C ASP A 83 -0.17 8.36 7.06
N VAL A 84 -0.83 8.60 5.92
CA VAL A 84 -0.26 8.38 4.59
C VAL A 84 -0.31 9.67 3.80
N THR A 85 0.84 10.07 3.27
CA THR A 85 0.93 11.25 2.41
C THR A 85 1.23 10.80 0.98
N VAL A 86 0.38 11.19 0.05
CA VAL A 86 0.53 10.95 -1.38
C VAL A 86 0.90 12.27 -2.05
N GLY A 87 2.12 12.38 -2.56
CA GLY A 87 2.59 13.60 -3.21
C GLY A 87 2.48 14.83 -2.32
N LYS A 88 1.81 15.86 -2.80
CA LYS A 88 1.61 17.12 -2.08
C LYS A 88 0.23 17.22 -1.42
N TYR A 89 -0.57 16.17 -1.49
CA TYR A 89 -1.90 16.18 -0.88
C TYR A 89 -1.79 16.09 0.64
N PRO A 90 -2.80 16.60 1.37
CA PRO A 90 -2.81 16.45 2.83
C PRO A 90 -2.77 14.99 3.25
N PRO A 91 -2.10 14.67 4.37
CA PRO A 91 -2.07 13.30 4.87
C PRO A 91 -3.47 12.79 5.20
N VAL A 92 -3.70 11.52 4.94
CA VAL A 92 -4.94 10.81 5.29
C VAL A 92 -4.61 9.63 6.18
N LYS A 93 -5.53 9.29 7.06
CA LYS A 93 -5.38 8.12 7.93
C LYS A 93 -5.92 6.89 7.23
N LEU A 94 -5.05 5.91 7.01
CA LEU A 94 -5.43 4.66 6.35
C LEU A 94 -5.25 3.48 7.29
N ALA A 95 -6.18 2.53 7.20
CA ALA A 95 -6.11 1.27 7.92
C ALA A 95 -5.44 0.22 7.04
N PHE A 96 -4.50 -0.51 7.62
CA PHE A 96 -3.77 -1.58 6.94
C PHE A 96 -3.97 -2.91 7.65
N ALA A 97 -4.01 -3.99 6.89
CA ALA A 97 -3.76 -5.32 7.40
C ALA A 97 -2.24 -5.50 7.43
N TRP A 98 -1.64 -5.38 8.60
CA TRP A 98 -0.20 -5.57 8.79
C TRP A 98 0.06 -7.05 8.90
N VAL A 99 0.63 -7.63 7.86
CA VAL A 99 0.77 -9.09 7.70
C VAL A 99 2.19 -9.52 8.04
N LYS A 100 2.30 -10.68 8.71
CA LYS A 100 3.61 -11.23 9.07
C LYS A 100 4.24 -11.97 7.88
N ASN A 101 4.48 -11.22 6.81
CA ASN A 101 5.05 -11.72 5.57
C ASN A 101 5.77 -10.56 4.86
N ASN A 102 7.03 -10.79 4.45
CA ASN A 102 7.84 -9.80 3.73
C ASN A 102 7.85 -10.01 2.22
N GLN A 103 7.16 -11.05 1.73
CA GLN A 103 7.13 -11.39 0.30
C GLN A 103 6.04 -10.64 -0.45
N VAL A 104 5.21 -9.88 0.24
CA VAL A 104 4.13 -9.09 -0.36
C VAL A 104 4.54 -7.63 -0.49
N PRO A 105 4.07 -6.92 -1.54
CA PRO A 105 4.26 -5.48 -1.62
C PRO A 105 3.33 -4.76 -0.65
N LEU A 106 3.58 -3.48 -0.43
CA LEU A 106 2.59 -2.59 0.16
C LEU A 106 1.45 -2.45 -0.84
N ILE A 107 0.25 -2.89 -0.47
CA ILE A 107 -0.93 -2.87 -1.35
C ILE A 107 -1.90 -1.80 -0.87
N LEU A 108 -2.39 -1.00 -1.81
CA LEU A 108 -3.40 0.03 -1.58
C LEU A 108 -4.70 -0.44 -2.26
N GLY A 109 -5.72 -0.73 -1.46
CA GLY A 109 -6.92 -1.42 -1.91
C GLY A 109 -8.20 -0.62 -1.73
N GLN A 110 -9.33 -1.27 -2.01
CA GLN A 110 -10.66 -0.67 -2.01
C GLN A 110 -11.02 -0.07 -0.65
N THR A 111 -10.78 -0.78 0.43
CA THR A 111 -10.92 -0.31 1.79
C THR A 111 -9.52 -0.10 2.37
N ASN A 112 -9.01 1.11 2.60
CA ASN A 112 -9.78 2.35 2.41
C ASN A 112 -9.05 3.36 1.52
N PHE A 113 -7.96 2.96 0.81
CA PHE A 113 -7.23 3.89 -0.06
C PHE A 113 -8.16 4.50 -1.12
N PHE A 114 -8.94 3.65 -1.81
CA PHE A 114 -9.87 4.11 -2.84
C PHE A 114 -11.08 4.86 -2.29
N MET A 115 -11.26 4.88 -0.99
CA MET A 115 -12.28 5.72 -0.34
C MET A 115 -11.77 7.16 -0.15
N GLU A 116 -10.46 7.36 -0.13
CA GLU A 116 -9.84 8.67 0.08
C GLU A 116 -9.34 9.30 -1.22
N PHE A 117 -9.06 8.48 -2.24
CA PHE A 117 -8.50 8.93 -3.50
C PHE A 117 -9.26 8.34 -4.68
N ASP A 118 -9.49 9.20 -5.68
CA ASP A 118 -9.95 8.75 -7.00
C ASP A 118 -8.72 8.40 -7.82
N VAL A 119 -8.79 7.26 -8.54
CA VAL A 119 -7.70 6.79 -9.38
C VAL A 119 -8.22 6.48 -10.77
N CYS A 120 -7.54 7.00 -11.78
CA CYS A 120 -7.82 6.69 -13.17
C CYS A 120 -6.62 5.99 -13.79
N PHE A 121 -6.84 4.81 -14.37
CA PHE A 121 -5.77 4.01 -14.99
C PHE A 121 -5.81 4.18 -16.51
N TYR A 122 -4.66 4.56 -17.08
CA TYR A 122 -4.46 4.66 -18.51
C TYR A 122 -3.47 3.57 -18.95
N ARG A 123 -3.93 2.33 -18.91
CA ARG A 123 -3.05 1.16 -19.11
C ARG A 123 -2.34 1.18 -20.46
N SER A 124 -3.02 1.63 -21.51
CA SER A 124 -2.40 1.71 -22.84
C SER A 124 -1.24 2.70 -22.90
N LEU A 125 -1.25 3.70 -22.03
CA LEU A 125 -0.19 4.71 -21.92
C LEU A 125 0.80 4.39 -20.81
N LEU A 126 0.56 3.33 -20.02
CA LEU A 126 1.35 2.98 -18.83
C LEU A 126 1.43 4.14 -17.85
N GLU A 127 0.30 4.79 -17.63
CA GLU A 127 0.15 5.93 -16.72
C GLU A 127 -1.11 5.78 -15.88
N PHE A 128 -1.15 6.48 -14.78
CA PHE A 128 -2.34 6.60 -13.94
C PHE A 128 -2.38 7.95 -13.25
N GLU A 129 -3.56 8.33 -12.80
CA GLU A 129 -3.78 9.62 -12.15
C GLU A 129 -4.42 9.39 -10.79
N ILE A 130 -3.94 10.12 -9.78
CA ILE A 130 -4.49 10.10 -8.42
C ILE A 130 -4.87 11.51 -8.03
N LYS A 131 -6.04 11.66 -7.41
CA LYS A 131 -6.48 12.91 -6.81
C LYS A 131 -7.33 12.61 -5.58
N PRO A 132 -7.40 13.56 -4.61
CA PRO A 132 -8.32 13.39 -3.48
C PRO A 132 -9.75 13.21 -3.97
N GLY A 133 -10.44 12.28 -3.34
CA GLY A 133 -11.84 12.01 -3.64
C GLY A 133 -12.79 13.05 -3.08
#